data_ad5bd274004ab41df6aedb22c0f6859b
#
_entry.id   ad5bd274004ab41df6aedb22c0f6859b
#
_cell.length_a   1.000
_cell.length_b   1.000
_cell.length_c   1.000
_cell.angle_alpha   90.00
_cell.angle_beta   90.00
_cell.angle_gamma   90.00
#
_symmetry.space_group_name_H-M   'P 1'
#
loop_
_entity.id
_entity.type
_entity.pdbx_description
1 polymer ?
#
loop_
_entity_poly.entity_id
_entity_poly.type
_entity_poly.pdbx_seq_one_letter_code
_entity_poly.pdbx_strand_id
1 'polypeptide(L)'
;MIKTVLVPATGTDVDAAAFATALGVARRFTAHLDVLHVRIDAAEAAGALVADVSGAMVSANLIDRLEEECAQTEATARKSFDAFCQREQLVVDAAPSNPQAIAASWHREIGREAAWFATYAQTSDLIVVGRPDGERGVLPDTLEAALFDSGRPLLIPGSAPVAPDTVAIAWKPTREAARAVAAAMPFLATAKRVVILAVAEDSKAGRGDTARLVVALRRHDIAAEARHMEAGSRSAADTLLGAARELGAGLLVMGGYGHSRLRELVFGGVTERVIGGAAIPVLMAH
;
A
#
# COMPACT_ATOMS: atom_id res chain seq x y z
N MET A 1 -13.39 -11.35 1.01
CA MET A 1 -13.86 -10.57 -0.16
C MET A 1 -13.53 -9.13 0.12
N ILE A 2 -12.98 -8.38 -0.85
CA ILE A 2 -12.64 -6.96 -0.65
C ILE A 2 -13.87 -6.13 -0.97
N LYS A 3 -14.35 -5.32 -0.03
CA LYS A 3 -15.53 -4.46 -0.16
C LYS A 3 -15.24 -3.00 0.14
N THR A 4 -14.17 -2.73 0.88
CA THR A 4 -13.77 -1.37 1.25
C THR A 4 -12.28 -1.18 0.99
N VAL A 5 -11.93 -0.14 0.25
CA VAL A 5 -10.55 0.23 -0.07
C VAL A 5 -10.29 1.65 0.44
N LEU A 6 -9.38 1.78 1.39
CA LEU A 6 -8.93 3.08 1.91
C LEU A 6 -7.77 3.63 1.08
N VAL A 7 -7.84 4.91 0.75
CA VAL A 7 -6.81 5.61 -0.03
C VAL A 7 -6.54 6.99 0.58
N PRO A 8 -5.30 7.37 0.89
CA PRO A 8 -4.98 8.75 1.26
C PRO A 8 -5.07 9.69 0.05
N ALA A 9 -5.54 10.90 0.28
CA ALA A 9 -5.49 12.00 -0.66
C ALA A 9 -4.52 13.06 -0.13
N THR A 10 -3.32 13.08 -0.67
CA THR A 10 -2.22 13.93 -0.21
C THR A 10 -2.21 15.32 -0.86
N GLY A 11 -2.92 15.47 -1.97
CA GLY A 11 -2.85 16.68 -2.81
C GLY A 11 -1.60 16.74 -3.67
N THR A 12 -0.93 15.61 -3.88
CA THR A 12 0.29 15.50 -4.68
C THR A 12 0.10 14.59 -5.90
N ASP A 13 1.10 14.53 -6.77
CA ASP A 13 1.05 13.74 -8.01
C ASP A 13 0.90 12.22 -7.77
N VAL A 14 1.25 11.73 -6.57
CA VAL A 14 1.12 10.31 -6.22
C VAL A 14 -0.32 9.85 -6.07
N ASP A 15 -1.25 10.77 -5.83
CA ASP A 15 -2.68 10.48 -5.67
C ASP A 15 -3.26 9.82 -6.93
N ALA A 16 -2.82 10.25 -8.10
CA ALA A 16 -3.33 9.73 -9.38
C ALA A 16 -3.07 8.22 -9.52
N ALA A 17 -1.87 7.75 -9.16
CA ALA A 17 -1.51 6.34 -9.22
C ALA A 17 -2.25 5.53 -8.13
N ALA A 18 -2.40 6.10 -6.92
CA ALA A 18 -3.12 5.48 -5.82
C ALA A 18 -4.61 5.30 -6.17
N PHE A 19 -5.27 6.36 -6.66
CA PHE A 19 -6.68 6.32 -7.08
C PHE A 19 -6.92 5.34 -8.23
N ALA A 20 -6.06 5.35 -9.25
CA ALA A 20 -6.17 4.41 -10.37
C ALA A 20 -6.01 2.95 -9.91
N THR A 21 -5.07 2.69 -9.01
CA THR A 21 -4.84 1.35 -8.44
C THR A 21 -6.04 0.91 -7.59
N ALA A 22 -6.54 1.77 -6.71
CA ALA A 22 -7.70 1.50 -5.88
C ALA A 22 -8.97 1.24 -6.73
N LEU A 23 -9.18 2.02 -7.79
CA LEU A 23 -10.28 1.81 -8.72
C LEU A 23 -10.17 0.46 -9.46
N GLY A 24 -8.98 0.06 -9.86
CA GLY A 24 -8.74 -1.26 -10.45
C GLY A 24 -9.19 -2.39 -9.52
N VAL A 25 -8.88 -2.27 -8.23
CA VAL A 25 -9.34 -3.19 -7.19
C VAL A 25 -10.86 -3.10 -7.02
N ALA A 26 -11.40 -1.88 -6.91
CA ALA A 26 -12.83 -1.65 -6.73
C ALA A 26 -13.65 -2.25 -7.88
N ARG A 27 -13.22 -2.07 -9.12
CA ARG A 27 -13.87 -2.66 -10.30
C ARG A 27 -13.84 -4.20 -10.29
N ARG A 28 -12.76 -4.80 -9.79
CA ARG A 28 -12.63 -6.25 -9.73
C ARG A 28 -13.52 -6.90 -8.67
N PHE A 29 -13.69 -6.26 -7.54
CA PHE A 29 -14.37 -6.84 -6.38
C PHE A 29 -15.71 -6.17 -6.04
N THR A 30 -16.11 -5.16 -6.80
CA THR A 30 -17.27 -4.32 -6.50
C THR A 30 -17.12 -3.75 -5.09
N ALA A 31 -16.04 -3.00 -4.89
CA ALA A 31 -15.67 -2.40 -3.62
C ALA A 31 -15.94 -0.89 -3.62
N HIS A 32 -16.16 -0.34 -2.44
CA HIS A 32 -16.27 1.08 -2.16
C HIS A 32 -14.88 1.70 -1.95
N LEU A 33 -14.69 2.94 -2.38
CA LEU A 33 -13.45 3.71 -2.18
C LEU A 33 -13.66 4.73 -1.06
N ASP A 34 -12.98 4.56 0.06
CA ASP A 34 -12.87 5.56 1.11
C ASP A 34 -11.62 6.40 0.88
N VAL A 35 -11.77 7.65 0.47
CA VAL A 35 -10.67 8.58 0.22
C VAL A 35 -10.56 9.51 1.40
N LEU A 36 -9.43 9.45 2.11
CA LEU A 36 -9.16 10.20 3.32
C LEU A 36 -8.12 11.28 3.07
N HIS A 37 -8.50 12.53 3.33
CA HIS A 37 -7.58 13.66 3.46
C HIS A 37 -7.45 14.05 4.92
N VAL A 38 -6.22 14.16 5.42
CA VAL A 38 -5.95 14.65 6.77
C VAL A 38 -5.22 15.97 6.67
N ARG A 39 -5.90 17.04 7.06
CA ARG A 39 -5.31 18.36 7.17
C ARG A 39 -4.44 18.42 8.42
N ILE A 40 -3.20 18.80 8.26
CA ILE A 40 -2.30 19.02 9.40
C ILE A 40 -2.83 20.16 10.27
N ASP A 41 -2.77 19.99 11.59
CA ASP A 41 -3.04 21.07 12.53
C ASP A 41 -1.86 22.06 12.50
N ALA A 42 -2.12 23.27 12.00
CA ALA A 42 -1.09 24.29 11.82
C ALA A 42 -0.47 24.74 13.15
N ALA A 43 -1.24 24.76 14.23
CA ALA A 43 -0.73 25.12 15.54
C ALA A 43 0.18 24.03 16.12
N GLU A 44 -0.19 22.75 15.96
CA GLU A 44 0.65 21.62 16.36
C GLU A 44 1.94 21.57 15.51
N ALA A 45 1.85 21.77 14.20
CA ALA A 45 3.00 21.81 13.30
C ALA A 45 3.95 22.98 13.61
N ALA A 46 3.42 24.17 13.86
CA ALA A 46 4.21 25.33 14.26
C ALA A 46 4.90 25.09 15.61
N GLY A 47 4.22 24.46 16.57
CA GLY A 47 4.79 24.07 17.85
C GLY A 47 5.96 23.10 17.71
N ALA A 48 5.85 22.11 16.85
CA ALA A 48 6.91 21.13 16.57
C ALA A 48 8.14 21.79 15.94
N LEU A 49 7.95 22.67 14.95
CA LEU A 49 9.05 23.42 14.29
C LEU A 49 9.83 24.31 15.27
N VAL A 50 9.16 24.87 16.27
CA VAL A 50 9.78 25.79 17.25
C VAL A 50 10.44 25.01 18.39
N ALA A 51 9.95 23.83 18.73
CA ALA A 51 10.55 23.00 19.78
C ALA A 51 11.98 22.58 19.43
N ASP A 52 12.29 22.46 18.14
CA ASP A 52 13.64 22.15 17.63
C ASP A 52 14.61 23.35 17.70
N VAL A 53 14.08 24.60 17.81
CA VAL A 53 14.88 25.83 17.85
C VAL A 53 14.77 26.41 19.27
N SER A 54 15.78 26.12 20.10
CA SER A 54 15.83 26.55 21.50
C SER A 54 15.51 28.04 21.69
N GLY A 55 14.32 28.33 22.25
CA GLY A 55 13.92 29.66 22.67
C GLY A 55 13.15 30.52 21.64
N ALA A 56 12.78 29.99 20.48
CA ALA A 56 11.94 30.71 19.55
C ALA A 56 10.45 30.67 19.99
N MET A 57 9.77 31.81 19.92
CA MET A 57 8.31 31.87 20.09
C MET A 57 7.63 31.57 18.76
N VAL A 58 6.57 30.77 18.80
CA VAL A 58 5.68 30.58 17.64
C VAL A 58 5.06 31.93 17.30
N SER A 59 5.32 32.43 16.10
CA SER A 59 4.71 33.70 15.65
C SER A 59 3.36 33.41 15.02
N ALA A 60 2.39 34.30 15.24
CA ALA A 60 1.07 34.24 14.59
C ALA A 60 1.21 34.13 13.05
N ASN A 61 2.15 34.87 12.47
CA ASN A 61 2.45 34.82 11.03
C ASN A 61 2.92 33.43 10.52
N LEU A 62 3.54 32.64 11.38
CA LEU A 62 3.93 31.26 11.00
C LEU A 62 2.69 30.36 10.96
N ILE A 63 1.83 30.46 11.96
CA ILE A 63 0.57 29.70 12.00
C ILE A 63 -0.30 30.06 10.79
N ASP A 64 -0.50 31.36 10.52
CA ASP A 64 -1.32 31.85 9.40
C ASP A 64 -0.80 31.27 8.06
N ARG A 65 0.51 31.27 7.85
CA ARG A 65 1.11 30.68 6.64
C ARG A 65 0.89 29.16 6.54
N LEU A 66 1.09 28.45 7.63
CA LEU A 66 0.84 27.00 7.65
C LEU A 66 -0.63 26.69 7.42
N GLU A 67 -1.55 27.48 7.97
CA GLU A 67 -2.98 27.33 7.70
C GLU A 67 -3.32 27.55 6.22
N GLU A 68 -2.73 28.56 5.58
CA GLU A 68 -2.93 28.82 4.16
C GLU A 68 -2.36 27.67 3.29
N GLU A 69 -1.17 27.17 3.59
CA GLU A 69 -0.56 26.03 2.90
C GLU A 69 -1.40 24.76 3.07
N CYS A 70 -1.87 24.46 4.28
CA CYS A 70 -2.74 23.33 4.55
C CYS A 70 -4.08 23.43 3.81
N ALA A 71 -4.67 24.65 3.77
CA ALA A 71 -5.90 24.88 3.03
C ALA A 71 -5.72 24.71 1.52
N GLN A 72 -4.59 25.15 0.97
CA GLN A 72 -4.25 24.98 -0.44
C GLN A 72 -4.04 23.50 -0.79
N THR A 73 -3.37 22.74 0.08
CA THR A 73 -3.17 21.29 -0.08
C THR A 73 -4.50 20.56 -0.05
N GLU A 74 -5.37 20.87 0.92
CA GLU A 74 -6.73 20.31 1.00
C GLU A 74 -7.54 20.60 -0.26
N ALA A 75 -7.52 21.85 -0.74
CA ALA A 75 -8.22 22.24 -1.96
C ALA A 75 -7.71 21.47 -3.20
N THR A 76 -6.39 21.26 -3.27
CA THR A 76 -5.76 20.51 -4.36
C THR A 76 -6.14 19.02 -4.29
N ALA A 77 -6.09 18.41 -3.11
CA ALA A 77 -6.49 17.03 -2.89
C ALA A 77 -7.97 16.81 -3.25
N ARG A 78 -8.85 17.71 -2.80
CA ARG A 78 -10.27 17.66 -3.11
C ARG A 78 -10.53 17.81 -4.60
N LYS A 79 -9.87 18.74 -5.27
CA LYS A 79 -9.99 18.93 -6.72
C LYS A 79 -9.53 17.69 -7.49
N SER A 80 -8.46 17.05 -7.07
CA SER A 80 -7.94 15.81 -7.66
C SER A 80 -8.95 14.67 -7.52
N PHE A 81 -9.56 14.53 -6.33
CA PHE A 81 -10.60 13.54 -6.07
C PHE A 81 -11.86 13.79 -6.92
N ASP A 82 -12.36 15.02 -6.98
CA ASP A 82 -13.56 15.36 -7.75
C ASP A 82 -13.33 15.13 -9.25
N ALA A 83 -12.17 15.54 -9.77
CA ALA A 83 -11.78 15.30 -11.16
C ALA A 83 -11.65 13.79 -11.48
N PHE A 84 -11.11 13.01 -10.54
CA PHE A 84 -11.04 11.56 -10.65
C PHE A 84 -12.44 10.94 -10.70
N CYS A 85 -13.33 11.27 -9.78
CA CYS A 85 -14.68 10.75 -9.74
C CYS A 85 -15.46 11.11 -11.01
N GLN A 86 -15.33 12.35 -11.50
CA GLN A 86 -15.97 12.79 -12.73
C GLN A 86 -15.47 12.01 -13.95
N ARG A 87 -14.15 11.87 -14.11
CA ARG A 87 -13.53 11.14 -15.21
C ARG A 87 -13.94 9.67 -15.24
N GLU A 88 -13.99 9.04 -14.08
CA GLU A 88 -14.28 7.62 -13.92
C GLU A 88 -15.78 7.32 -13.74
N GLN A 89 -16.63 8.37 -13.74
CA GLN A 89 -18.09 8.31 -13.57
C GLN A 89 -18.49 7.62 -12.27
N LEU A 90 -17.76 7.88 -11.19
CA LEU A 90 -18.06 7.33 -9.86
C LEU A 90 -19.14 8.15 -9.16
N VAL A 91 -20.05 7.46 -8.50
CA VAL A 91 -20.98 8.10 -7.58
C VAL A 91 -20.22 8.47 -6.32
N VAL A 92 -20.33 9.75 -5.90
CA VAL A 92 -19.81 10.19 -4.61
C VAL A 92 -20.93 10.06 -3.58
N ASP A 93 -20.76 9.15 -2.64
CA ASP A 93 -21.77 8.84 -1.62
C ASP A 93 -21.09 8.64 -0.26
N ALA A 94 -21.51 9.39 0.75
CA ALA A 94 -20.96 9.29 2.10
C ALA A 94 -21.39 8.01 2.83
N ALA A 95 -22.46 7.36 2.38
CA ALA A 95 -22.91 6.07 2.87
C ALA A 95 -23.34 5.24 1.66
N PRO A 96 -22.66 4.10 1.37
CA PRO A 96 -22.95 3.32 0.18
C PRO A 96 -24.41 2.87 0.17
N SER A 97 -25.20 3.56 -0.65
CA SER A 97 -26.63 3.28 -0.82
C SER A 97 -26.90 2.00 -1.60
N ASN A 98 -25.90 1.55 -2.37
CA ASN A 98 -25.97 0.30 -3.14
C ASN A 98 -24.67 -0.50 -3.03
N PRO A 99 -24.63 -1.60 -2.26
CA PRO A 99 -23.44 -2.43 -2.09
C PRO A 99 -23.01 -3.17 -3.37
N GLN A 100 -23.80 -3.10 -4.43
CA GLN A 100 -23.47 -3.67 -5.74
C GLN A 100 -22.89 -2.62 -6.72
N ALA A 101 -22.89 -1.35 -6.35
CA ALA A 101 -22.30 -0.27 -7.14
C ALA A 101 -20.92 0.10 -6.60
N ILE A 102 -20.03 0.51 -7.52
CA ILE A 102 -18.75 1.12 -7.14
C ILE A 102 -19.04 2.60 -6.87
N ALA A 103 -18.73 3.05 -5.66
CA ALA A 103 -18.88 4.42 -5.25
C ALA A 103 -17.63 4.88 -4.48
N ALA A 104 -17.48 6.19 -4.27
CA ALA A 104 -16.39 6.76 -3.53
C ALA A 104 -16.91 7.71 -2.45
N SER A 105 -16.28 7.71 -1.29
CA SER A 105 -16.52 8.68 -0.21
C SER A 105 -15.31 9.55 -0.02
N TRP A 106 -15.56 10.81 0.34
CA TRP A 106 -14.53 11.74 0.78
C TRP A 106 -14.64 11.95 2.27
N HIS A 107 -13.55 11.64 2.97
CA HIS A 107 -13.39 11.88 4.39
C HIS A 107 -12.35 12.98 4.61
N ARG A 108 -12.60 13.84 5.59
CA ARG A 108 -11.73 14.93 5.97
C ARG A 108 -11.56 14.93 7.48
N GLU A 109 -10.30 14.87 7.89
CA GLU A 109 -9.92 14.93 9.31
C GLU A 109 -8.87 16.03 9.54
N ILE A 110 -8.62 16.38 10.79
CA ILE A 110 -7.59 17.35 11.19
C ILE A 110 -6.68 16.69 12.23
N GLY A 111 -5.38 16.87 12.09
CA GLY A 111 -4.38 16.37 13.04
C GLY A 111 -3.29 15.54 12.38
N ARG A 112 -2.86 14.47 13.05
CA ARG A 112 -1.78 13.60 12.59
C ARG A 112 -2.29 12.59 11.58
N GLU A 113 -1.80 12.67 10.33
CA GLU A 113 -2.21 11.82 9.22
C GLU A 113 -2.08 10.33 9.55
N ALA A 114 -0.92 9.89 10.07
CA ALA A 114 -0.67 8.50 10.41
C ALA A 114 -1.70 7.94 11.41
N ALA A 115 -2.11 8.73 12.41
CA ALA A 115 -3.07 8.30 13.43
C ALA A 115 -4.48 8.13 12.86
N TRP A 116 -4.95 9.11 12.10
CA TRP A 116 -6.25 9.04 11.45
C TRP A 116 -6.29 7.92 10.40
N PHE A 117 -5.21 7.79 9.63
CA PHE A 117 -5.10 6.76 8.62
C PHE A 117 -5.16 5.36 9.22
N ALA A 118 -4.43 5.10 10.31
CA ALA A 118 -4.53 3.84 11.05
C ALA A 118 -5.95 3.56 11.55
N THR A 119 -6.66 4.59 12.05
CA THR A 119 -8.03 4.47 12.54
C THR A 119 -9.00 4.06 11.44
N TYR A 120 -8.99 4.74 10.30
CA TYR A 120 -9.86 4.41 9.16
C TYR A 120 -9.51 3.05 8.55
N ALA A 121 -8.22 2.73 8.53
CA ALA A 121 -7.73 1.47 7.99
C ALA A 121 -8.29 0.24 8.72
N GLN A 122 -8.49 0.31 10.04
CA GLN A 122 -9.01 -0.81 10.84
C GLN A 122 -10.37 -1.33 10.37
N THR A 123 -11.17 -0.49 9.73
CA THR A 123 -12.49 -0.84 9.19
C THR A 123 -12.48 -1.12 7.69
N SER A 124 -11.34 -0.98 7.02
CA SER A 124 -11.18 -1.25 5.59
C SER A 124 -10.68 -2.67 5.34
N ASP A 125 -10.93 -3.23 4.17
CA ASP A 125 -10.43 -4.55 3.78
C ASP A 125 -9.04 -4.50 3.15
N LEU A 126 -8.73 -3.39 2.49
CA LEU A 126 -7.47 -3.14 1.80
C LEU A 126 -7.12 -1.66 1.89
N ILE A 127 -5.84 -1.39 2.03
CA ILE A 127 -5.29 -0.04 1.96
C ILE A 127 -4.50 0.10 0.66
N VAL A 128 -4.68 1.21 -0.04
CA VAL A 128 -3.83 1.57 -1.18
C VAL A 128 -3.09 2.85 -0.84
N VAL A 129 -1.77 2.79 -0.77
CA VAL A 129 -0.92 3.95 -0.44
C VAL A 129 0.05 4.19 -1.57
N GLY A 130 0.13 5.44 -2.05
CA GLY A 130 1.11 5.86 -3.04
C GLY A 130 2.54 5.61 -2.57
N ARG A 131 3.47 5.57 -3.51
CA ARG A 131 4.89 5.39 -3.16
C ARG A 131 5.42 6.64 -2.47
N PRO A 132 6.33 6.47 -1.49
CA PRO A 132 7.13 7.59 -1.04
C PRO A 132 7.93 8.15 -2.22
N ASP A 133 7.81 9.44 -2.49
CA ASP A 133 8.57 10.14 -3.52
C ASP A 133 9.20 11.41 -2.92
N GLY A 134 10.24 11.20 -2.12
CA GLY A 134 10.91 12.26 -1.38
C GLY A 134 9.93 13.08 -0.53
N GLU A 135 9.98 14.39 -0.64
CA GLU A 135 9.10 15.31 0.11
C GLU A 135 7.67 15.42 -0.46
N ARG A 136 7.41 14.87 -1.65
CA ARG A 136 6.14 15.01 -2.38
C ARG A 136 5.25 13.78 -2.35
N GLY A 137 5.71 12.69 -1.75
CA GLY A 137 4.97 11.44 -1.64
C GLY A 137 4.18 11.32 -0.36
N VAL A 138 3.67 10.11 -0.13
CA VAL A 138 3.09 9.75 1.17
C VAL A 138 4.17 9.82 2.24
N LEU A 139 3.84 10.39 3.39
CA LEU A 139 4.77 10.48 4.51
C LEU A 139 5.22 9.08 4.97
N PRO A 140 6.50 8.89 5.31
CA PRO A 140 7.00 7.62 5.82
C PRO A 140 6.17 7.10 7.01
N ASP A 141 5.79 7.97 7.93
CA ASP A 141 4.98 7.62 9.11
C ASP A 141 3.59 7.09 8.71
N THR A 142 2.98 7.61 7.65
CA THR A 142 1.69 7.12 7.15
C THR A 142 1.83 5.74 6.52
N LEU A 143 2.91 5.50 5.77
CA LEU A 143 3.20 4.17 5.22
C LEU A 143 3.49 3.15 6.34
N GLU A 144 4.23 3.55 7.37
CA GLU A 144 4.47 2.71 8.55
C GLU A 144 3.18 2.40 9.29
N ALA A 145 2.35 3.40 9.57
CA ALA A 145 1.04 3.22 10.22
C ALA A 145 0.12 2.30 9.38
N ALA A 146 0.13 2.45 8.06
CA ALA A 146 -0.62 1.59 7.15
C ALA A 146 -0.16 0.13 7.25
N LEU A 147 1.13 -0.13 7.38
CA LEU A 147 1.67 -1.48 7.40
C LEU A 147 1.64 -2.13 8.79
N PHE A 148 1.94 -1.36 9.86
CA PHE A 148 2.15 -1.92 11.20
C PHE A 148 0.96 -1.73 12.14
N ASP A 149 0.24 -0.61 12.05
CA ASP A 149 -0.77 -0.23 13.03
C ASP A 149 -2.21 -0.47 12.53
N SER A 150 -2.39 -0.67 11.23
CA SER A 150 -3.69 -0.89 10.61
C SER A 150 -4.25 -2.30 10.83
N GLY A 151 -3.38 -3.31 10.89
CA GLY A 151 -3.76 -4.72 10.85
C GLY A 151 -4.36 -5.17 9.50
N ARG A 152 -4.19 -4.37 8.44
CA ARG A 152 -4.75 -4.61 7.11
C ARG A 152 -3.67 -4.76 6.05
N PRO A 153 -3.96 -5.46 4.95
CA PRO A 153 -3.04 -5.55 3.83
C PRO A 153 -2.87 -4.19 3.15
N LEU A 154 -1.64 -3.91 2.75
CA LEU A 154 -1.23 -2.72 2.04
C LEU A 154 -0.92 -3.04 0.59
N LEU A 155 -1.52 -2.32 -0.35
CA LEU A 155 -1.22 -2.37 -1.77
C LEU A 155 -0.51 -1.08 -2.20
N ILE A 156 0.71 -1.22 -2.69
CA ILE A 156 1.50 -0.11 -3.23
C ILE A 156 1.37 -0.13 -4.76
N PRO A 157 1.00 1.00 -5.38
CA PRO A 157 0.89 1.11 -6.82
C PRO A 157 2.19 0.77 -7.56
N GLY A 158 2.06 0.19 -8.75
CA GLY A 158 3.13 0.12 -9.74
C GLY A 158 3.06 1.26 -10.73
N SER A 159 3.95 1.27 -11.70
CA SER A 159 3.82 2.12 -12.90
C SER A 159 2.75 1.60 -13.87
N ALA A 160 2.33 0.34 -13.72
CA ALA A 160 1.26 -0.30 -14.46
C ALA A 160 0.02 -0.50 -13.58
N PRO A 161 -1.20 -0.54 -14.16
CA PRO A 161 -2.41 -0.86 -13.44
C PRO A 161 -2.36 -2.25 -12.80
N VAL A 162 -3.18 -2.47 -11.76
CA VAL A 162 -3.36 -3.81 -11.17
C VAL A 162 -4.01 -4.72 -12.21
N ALA A 163 -3.25 -5.65 -12.76
CA ALA A 163 -3.73 -6.64 -13.71
C ALA A 163 -3.33 -8.05 -13.23
N PRO A 164 -3.95 -8.59 -12.17
CA PRO A 164 -3.51 -9.79 -11.47
C PRO A 164 -3.87 -11.09 -12.20
N ASP A 165 -3.76 -11.12 -13.54
CA ASP A 165 -3.88 -12.36 -14.31
C ASP A 165 -2.73 -13.31 -13.97
N THR A 166 -1.53 -12.78 -13.81
CA THR A 166 -0.38 -13.50 -13.26
C THR A 166 0.01 -12.88 -11.92
N VAL A 167 -0.02 -13.66 -10.87
CA VAL A 167 0.37 -13.23 -9.52
C VAL A 167 1.66 -13.94 -9.12
N ALA A 168 2.67 -13.17 -8.74
CA ALA A 168 3.91 -13.67 -8.15
C ALA A 168 3.83 -13.57 -6.61
N ILE A 169 4.19 -14.63 -5.91
CA ILE A 169 4.27 -14.67 -4.45
C ILE A 169 5.75 -14.78 -4.06
N ALA A 170 6.33 -13.73 -3.49
CA ALA A 170 7.65 -13.79 -2.88
C ALA A 170 7.54 -14.53 -1.53
N TRP A 171 7.99 -15.77 -1.50
CA TRP A 171 7.80 -16.66 -0.36
C TRP A 171 9.07 -16.87 0.44
N LYS A 172 8.99 -16.52 1.71
CA LYS A 172 9.87 -16.96 2.78
C LYS A 172 8.95 -17.44 3.92
N PRO A 173 9.23 -18.55 4.63
CA PRO A 173 8.32 -19.09 5.66
C PRO A 173 8.33 -18.21 6.91
N THR A 174 7.70 -17.05 6.84
CA THR A 174 7.53 -16.07 7.92
C THR A 174 6.04 -15.77 8.16
N ARG A 175 5.72 -15.19 9.31
CA ARG A 175 4.35 -14.79 9.66
C ARG A 175 3.79 -13.77 8.66
N GLU A 176 4.62 -12.82 8.30
CA GLU A 176 4.30 -11.72 7.39
C GLU A 176 3.98 -12.25 5.99
N ALA A 177 4.79 -13.18 5.48
CA ALA A 177 4.53 -13.83 4.19
C ALA A 177 3.23 -14.65 4.22
N ALA A 178 2.98 -15.38 5.31
CA ALA A 178 1.74 -16.12 5.47
C ALA A 178 0.50 -15.20 5.53
N ARG A 179 0.59 -14.07 6.24
CA ARG A 179 -0.46 -13.05 6.28
C ARG A 179 -0.68 -12.41 4.91
N ALA A 180 0.40 -12.10 4.19
CA ALA A 180 0.30 -11.53 2.85
C ALA A 180 -0.39 -12.49 1.87
N VAL A 181 -0.07 -13.80 1.91
CA VAL A 181 -0.77 -14.81 1.11
C VAL A 181 -2.25 -14.88 1.50
N ALA A 182 -2.57 -14.91 2.80
CA ALA A 182 -3.97 -14.93 3.26
C ALA A 182 -4.74 -13.70 2.78
N ALA A 183 -4.14 -12.51 2.86
CA ALA A 183 -4.72 -11.26 2.37
C ALA A 183 -4.89 -11.23 0.84
N ALA A 184 -3.97 -11.89 0.12
CA ALA A 184 -4.00 -11.97 -1.35
C ALA A 184 -5.01 -12.99 -1.89
N MET A 185 -5.64 -13.84 -1.05
CA MET A 185 -6.54 -14.91 -1.51
C MET A 185 -7.62 -14.45 -2.50
N PRO A 186 -8.25 -13.27 -2.34
CA PRO A 186 -9.21 -12.77 -3.34
C PRO A 186 -8.61 -12.59 -4.74
N PHE A 187 -7.36 -12.13 -4.81
CA PHE A 187 -6.62 -11.98 -6.07
C PHE A 187 -6.17 -13.33 -6.63
N LEU A 188 -5.65 -14.19 -5.77
CA LEU A 188 -5.15 -15.52 -6.14
C LEU A 188 -6.26 -16.42 -6.71
N ALA A 189 -7.46 -16.38 -6.12
CA ALA A 189 -8.60 -17.16 -6.56
C ALA A 189 -9.12 -16.78 -7.96
N THR A 190 -8.78 -15.59 -8.44
CA THR A 190 -9.20 -15.08 -9.75
C THR A 190 -8.04 -14.94 -10.74
N ALA A 191 -6.82 -15.29 -10.33
CA ALA A 191 -5.64 -15.27 -11.18
C ALA A 191 -5.66 -16.43 -12.18
N LYS A 192 -5.17 -16.18 -13.40
CA LYS A 192 -4.96 -17.24 -14.40
C LYS A 192 -3.70 -18.05 -14.12
N ARG A 193 -2.71 -17.43 -13.46
CA ARG A 193 -1.43 -18.04 -13.13
C ARG A 193 -0.93 -17.54 -11.79
N VAL A 194 -0.50 -18.46 -10.91
CA VAL A 194 0.11 -18.13 -9.61
C VAL A 194 1.49 -18.78 -9.55
N VAL A 195 2.52 -17.97 -9.29
CA VAL A 195 3.91 -18.45 -9.20
C VAL A 195 4.50 -18.07 -7.85
N ILE A 196 4.96 -19.07 -7.11
CA ILE A 196 5.66 -18.90 -5.84
C ILE A 196 7.14 -18.75 -6.15
N LEU A 197 7.71 -17.59 -5.82
CA LEU A 197 9.12 -17.25 -5.99
C LEU A 197 9.85 -17.42 -4.66
N ALA A 198 10.81 -18.34 -4.59
CA ALA A 198 11.66 -18.54 -3.43
C ALA A 198 13.12 -18.29 -3.82
N VAL A 199 13.75 -17.31 -3.16
CA VAL A 199 15.18 -17.02 -3.33
C VAL A 199 15.94 -17.68 -2.19
N ALA A 200 16.85 -18.57 -2.53
CA ALA A 200 17.74 -19.20 -1.55
C ALA A 200 18.84 -18.19 -1.16
N GLU A 201 18.90 -17.86 0.11
CA GLU A 201 20.05 -17.18 0.72
C GLU A 201 21.15 -18.18 1.05
N ASP A 202 20.76 -19.47 1.29
CA ASP A 202 21.65 -20.61 1.48
C ASP A 202 21.10 -21.84 0.75
N SER A 203 21.95 -22.64 0.14
CA SER A 203 21.62 -23.75 -0.78
C SER A 203 20.79 -24.92 -0.23
N LYS A 204 20.40 -24.89 1.04
CA LYS A 204 19.64 -25.96 1.71
C LYS A 204 18.24 -25.60 2.21
N ALA A 205 17.88 -24.31 2.28
CA ALA A 205 16.60 -23.88 2.80
C ALA A 205 15.58 -23.62 1.67
N GLY A 206 14.36 -24.14 1.80
CA GLY A 206 13.21 -23.59 1.09
C GLY A 206 12.38 -24.53 0.22
N ARG A 207 12.85 -25.65 -0.28
CA ARG A 207 12.04 -26.52 -1.18
C ARG A 207 10.82 -27.16 -0.50
N GLY A 208 10.95 -27.60 0.76
CA GLY A 208 9.85 -28.18 1.53
C GLY A 208 8.75 -27.19 1.88
N ASP A 209 9.12 -25.92 2.08
CA ASP A 209 8.18 -24.88 2.50
C ASP A 209 7.32 -24.37 1.36
N THR A 210 7.89 -24.25 0.16
CA THR A 210 7.12 -23.93 -1.07
C THR A 210 6.15 -25.04 -1.43
N ALA A 211 6.55 -26.32 -1.26
CA ALA A 211 5.66 -27.46 -1.53
C ALA A 211 4.43 -27.46 -0.61
N ARG A 212 4.60 -27.09 0.68
CA ARG A 212 3.48 -26.95 1.61
C ARG A 212 2.53 -25.82 1.18
N LEU A 213 3.05 -24.68 0.71
CA LEU A 213 2.22 -23.58 0.21
C LEU A 213 1.46 -24.00 -1.07
N VAL A 214 2.11 -24.69 -2.01
CA VAL A 214 1.43 -25.23 -3.21
C VAL A 214 0.26 -26.14 -2.82
N VAL A 215 0.47 -27.05 -1.84
CA VAL A 215 -0.61 -27.93 -1.36
C VAL A 215 -1.73 -27.13 -0.67
N ALA A 216 -1.37 -26.12 0.12
CA ALA A 216 -2.35 -25.27 0.78
C ALA A 216 -3.21 -24.50 -0.24
N LEU A 217 -2.60 -23.87 -1.25
CA LEU A 217 -3.31 -23.13 -2.30
C LEU A 217 -4.20 -24.06 -3.15
N ARG A 218 -3.74 -25.29 -3.43
CA ARG A 218 -4.56 -26.28 -4.14
C ARG A 218 -5.85 -26.64 -3.41
N ARG A 219 -5.88 -26.61 -2.08
CA ARG A 219 -7.11 -26.84 -1.29
C ARG A 219 -8.15 -25.73 -1.48
N HIS A 220 -7.74 -24.59 -2.03
CA HIS A 220 -8.59 -23.46 -2.40
C HIS A 220 -8.80 -23.40 -3.92
N ASP A 221 -8.57 -24.51 -4.64
CA ASP A 221 -8.66 -24.60 -6.11
C ASP A 221 -7.71 -23.65 -6.86
N ILE A 222 -6.61 -23.22 -6.21
CA ILE A 222 -5.60 -22.36 -6.80
C ILE A 222 -4.41 -23.23 -7.23
N ALA A 223 -4.22 -23.35 -8.55
CA ALA A 223 -3.05 -24.00 -9.12
C ALA A 223 -1.86 -23.04 -9.03
N ALA A 224 -0.85 -23.42 -8.24
CA ALA A 224 0.37 -22.64 -8.09
C ALA A 224 1.60 -23.47 -8.44
N GLU A 225 2.56 -22.88 -9.13
CA GLU A 225 3.88 -23.45 -9.41
C GLU A 225 4.95 -22.80 -8.54
N ALA A 226 5.97 -23.54 -8.11
CA ALA A 226 7.09 -23.01 -7.33
C ALA A 226 8.33 -22.86 -8.20
N ARG A 227 8.95 -21.68 -8.18
CA ARG A 227 10.23 -21.38 -8.82
C ARG A 227 11.26 -21.04 -7.74
N HIS A 228 12.30 -21.88 -7.68
CA HIS A 228 13.42 -21.65 -6.78
C HIS A 228 14.54 -20.97 -7.54
N MET A 229 15.13 -19.96 -6.93
CA MET A 229 16.15 -19.13 -7.55
C MET A 229 17.31 -18.92 -6.58
N GLU A 230 18.50 -18.76 -7.12
CA GLU A 230 19.67 -18.31 -6.38
C GLU A 230 19.91 -16.84 -6.67
N ALA A 231 20.20 -16.05 -5.65
CA ALA A 231 20.48 -14.62 -5.81
C ALA A 231 21.79 -14.39 -6.59
N GLY A 232 22.76 -15.27 -6.41
CA GLY A 232 24.11 -15.12 -7.01
C GLY A 232 24.76 -13.83 -6.54
N SER A 233 25.17 -13.00 -7.48
CA SER A 233 25.76 -11.68 -7.21
C SER A 233 24.71 -10.56 -7.04
N ARG A 234 23.43 -10.84 -7.28
CA ARG A 234 22.33 -9.88 -7.15
C ARG A 234 21.73 -9.92 -5.74
N SER A 235 21.02 -8.86 -5.35
CA SER A 235 20.21 -8.91 -4.14
C SER A 235 19.00 -9.84 -4.32
N ALA A 236 18.48 -10.37 -3.19
CA ALA A 236 17.24 -11.14 -3.22
C ALA A 236 16.07 -10.33 -3.80
N ALA A 237 16.02 -9.03 -3.49
CA ALA A 237 15.01 -8.11 -4.04
C ALA A 237 15.11 -7.99 -5.56
N ASP A 238 16.29 -7.74 -6.10
CA ASP A 238 16.49 -7.61 -7.54
C ASP A 238 16.21 -8.92 -8.28
N THR A 239 16.51 -10.06 -7.65
CA THR A 239 16.19 -11.39 -8.18
C THR A 239 14.67 -11.61 -8.24
N LEU A 240 13.95 -11.26 -7.17
CA LEU A 240 12.47 -11.34 -7.12
C LEU A 240 11.81 -10.43 -8.15
N LEU A 241 12.24 -9.16 -8.22
CA LEU A 241 11.72 -8.17 -9.17
C LEU A 241 12.00 -8.57 -10.62
N GLY A 242 13.20 -9.10 -10.90
CA GLY A 242 13.57 -9.63 -12.21
C GLY A 242 12.65 -10.78 -12.62
N ALA A 243 12.48 -11.77 -11.72
CA ALA A 243 11.63 -12.92 -11.97
C ALA A 243 10.15 -12.54 -12.15
N ALA A 244 9.63 -11.62 -11.33
CA ALA A 244 8.26 -11.12 -11.47
C ALA A 244 8.05 -10.44 -12.84
N ARG A 245 9.04 -9.68 -13.31
CA ARG A 245 9.00 -9.05 -14.64
C ARG A 245 9.04 -10.08 -15.77
N GLU A 246 9.93 -11.07 -15.69
CA GLU A 246 10.03 -12.17 -16.68
C GLU A 246 8.73 -12.95 -16.80
N LEU A 247 8.00 -13.11 -15.69
CA LEU A 247 6.70 -13.79 -15.65
C LEU A 247 5.56 -12.92 -16.19
N GLY A 248 5.78 -11.63 -16.44
CA GLY A 248 4.71 -10.70 -16.74
C GLY A 248 3.70 -10.58 -15.58
N ALA A 249 4.19 -10.65 -14.34
CA ALA A 249 3.32 -10.57 -13.17
C ALA A 249 2.65 -9.19 -13.09
N GLY A 250 1.34 -9.17 -12.89
CA GLY A 250 0.56 -7.94 -12.67
C GLY A 250 0.33 -7.63 -11.19
N LEU A 251 0.81 -8.49 -10.30
CA LEU A 251 0.80 -8.30 -8.84
C LEU A 251 1.92 -9.11 -8.21
N LEU A 252 2.68 -8.48 -7.31
CA LEU A 252 3.63 -9.15 -6.42
C LEU A 252 3.04 -9.18 -5.01
N VAL A 253 2.99 -10.36 -4.39
CA VAL A 253 2.57 -10.57 -3.00
C VAL A 253 3.79 -10.89 -2.17
N MET A 254 4.02 -10.18 -1.07
CA MET A 254 5.15 -10.43 -0.17
C MET A 254 4.83 -10.04 1.27
N GLY A 255 5.51 -10.67 2.23
CA GLY A 255 5.53 -10.18 3.61
C GLY A 255 6.29 -8.86 3.72
N GLY A 256 5.81 -7.97 4.54
CA GLY A 256 6.51 -6.75 4.92
C GLY A 256 7.31 -6.96 6.22
N TYR A 257 8.60 -6.62 6.23
CA TYR A 257 9.44 -6.52 7.44
C TYR A 257 9.46 -7.75 8.38
N GLY A 258 10.08 -8.84 7.95
CA GLY A 258 10.16 -10.10 8.72
C GLY A 258 11.15 -10.13 9.90
N HIS A 259 11.83 -9.04 10.22
CA HIS A 259 12.75 -8.95 11.36
C HIS A 259 12.37 -7.80 12.29
N SER A 260 12.17 -8.10 13.55
CA SER A 260 11.85 -7.21 14.68
C SER A 260 13.01 -6.24 15.02
N ARG A 261 13.61 -5.59 14.06
CA ARG A 261 14.55 -4.53 14.35
C ARG A 261 13.85 -3.19 14.27
N LEU A 262 13.38 -2.79 15.45
CA LEU A 262 13.20 -1.42 15.92
C LEU A 262 12.47 -0.44 14.98
N ARG A 263 11.42 0.13 15.50
CA ARG A 263 10.69 1.36 15.11
C ARG A 263 11.58 2.58 14.81
N GLU A 264 12.88 2.38 14.67
CA GLU A 264 13.84 3.43 14.39
C GLU A 264 14.57 3.09 13.08
N LEU A 265 14.13 3.71 11.98
CA LEU A 265 14.93 4.11 10.82
C LEU A 265 15.63 3.05 9.96
N VAL A 266 15.21 1.79 9.86
CA VAL A 266 15.78 0.94 8.82
C VAL A 266 14.70 0.09 8.15
N PHE A 267 14.20 0.54 7.03
CA PHE A 267 13.50 -0.31 6.07
C PHE A 267 14.40 -1.53 5.76
N GLY A 268 13.93 -2.74 6.01
CA GLY A 268 14.71 -3.95 5.66
C GLY A 268 15.00 -3.94 4.15
N GLY A 269 16.26 -4.14 3.77
CA GLY A 269 16.77 -3.87 2.42
C GLY A 269 15.96 -4.50 1.27
N VAL A 270 15.29 -5.65 1.49
CA VAL A 270 14.41 -6.26 0.48
C VAL A 270 13.10 -5.47 0.33
N THR A 271 12.46 -5.11 1.43
CA THR A 271 11.17 -4.40 1.40
C THR A 271 11.33 -3.00 0.82
N GLU A 272 12.32 -2.25 1.28
CA GLU A 272 12.64 -0.91 0.76
C GLU A 272 12.94 -0.95 -0.74
N ARG A 273 13.79 -1.89 -1.16
CA ARG A 273 14.16 -2.04 -2.56
C ARG A 273 12.96 -2.41 -3.43
N VAL A 274 12.05 -3.25 -2.93
CA VAL A 274 10.82 -3.60 -3.65
C VAL A 274 9.87 -2.42 -3.71
N ILE A 275 9.63 -1.71 -2.60
CA ILE A 275 8.78 -0.51 -2.57
C ILE A 275 9.29 0.54 -3.55
N GLY A 276 10.60 0.84 -3.55
CA GLY A 276 11.20 1.83 -4.43
C GLY A 276 11.36 1.40 -5.89
N GLY A 277 11.51 0.09 -6.17
CA GLY A 277 11.92 -0.40 -7.48
C GLY A 277 10.91 -1.25 -8.26
N ALA A 278 9.79 -1.67 -7.65
CA ALA A 278 8.83 -2.52 -8.35
C ALA A 278 8.03 -1.72 -9.40
N ALA A 279 8.08 -2.13 -10.66
CA ALA A 279 7.24 -1.56 -11.71
C ALA A 279 5.78 -2.04 -11.62
N ILE A 280 5.53 -3.15 -10.93
CA ILE A 280 4.20 -3.76 -10.73
C ILE A 280 3.66 -3.41 -9.34
N PRO A 281 2.33 -3.45 -9.13
CA PRO A 281 1.76 -3.30 -7.81
C PRO A 281 2.27 -4.36 -6.84
N VAL A 282 2.44 -3.97 -5.57
CA VAL A 282 2.94 -4.86 -4.51
C VAL A 282 1.93 -4.91 -3.37
N LEU A 283 1.42 -6.11 -3.06
CA LEU A 283 0.58 -6.36 -1.90
C LEU A 283 1.44 -6.87 -0.76
N MET A 284 1.34 -6.20 0.37
CA MET A 284 2.09 -6.56 1.57
C MET A 284 1.19 -6.73 2.79
N ALA A 285 1.63 -7.53 3.75
CA ALA A 285 1.09 -7.58 5.10
C ALA A 285 2.20 -7.81 6.12
N HIS A 286 2.00 -7.33 7.34
CA HIS A 286 2.91 -7.50 8.46
C HIS A 286 2.27 -8.35 9.59
#